data_ab32d7393f60b02b0c4a25fce7f187a1
#
_entry.id   ab32d7393f60b02b0c4a25fce7f187a1
#
_cell.length_a   1.000
_cell.length_b   1.000
_cell.length_c   1.000
_cell.angle_alpha   90.00
_cell.angle_beta   90.00
_cell.angle_gamma   90.00
#
_symmetry.space_group_name_H-M   'P 1'
#
loop_
_entity.id
_entity.type
_entity.pdbx_description
1 polymer ?
#
loop_
_entity_poly.entity_id
_entity_poly.type
_entity_poly.pdbx_seq_one_letter_code
_entity_poly.pdbx_strand_id
1 'polypeptide(L)'
;MEETMKLLRLIVLMLSLCTMLSLASTRAVAAPELVPFYTPAAGGTGYILGAGVVTVTNKYLPELRMVHESTTGSMEIVRRMMQRESQKKDCFGLFGTVDAWNAMYGKNEYTGKPFPDVRALTYVLGTDVYLAVPANSSIKSYADVKGKRIGIGGPGSTTANTALYLLEENGVFKKDFKPYYYVFREIVEGIENDSLDGGFFVGGYPIAAYSELASLHNVRIVPVDEKVLKKATTEHPYYYRTVVKAKSYKGLEQDTPVLGFTTAIYAHAAMSNDLVYKVIKNLFEHKADYYAIHASAKDMTAEDATKGIPIPFHPGAAKYLKEIGAMK
;
A
#
# COMPACT_ATOMS: atom_id res chain seq x y z
N MET A 1 -43.44 8.79 68.89
CA MET A 1 -44.07 8.06 67.77
C MET A 1 -44.05 8.86 66.45
N GLU A 2 -44.33 10.16 66.49
CA GLU A 2 -44.33 11.02 65.29
C GLU A 2 -42.93 11.30 64.70
N GLU A 3 -41.94 11.48 65.54
CA GLU A 3 -40.54 11.69 65.09
C GLU A 3 -39.93 10.43 64.48
N THR A 4 -40.23 9.24 64.98
CA THR A 4 -39.77 7.97 64.43
C THR A 4 -40.40 7.70 63.05
N MET A 5 -41.65 8.12 62.82
CA MET A 5 -42.29 8.04 61.55
C MET A 5 -41.74 9.03 60.53
N LYS A 6 -41.32 10.22 60.95
CA LYS A 6 -40.67 11.19 60.07
C LYS A 6 -39.26 10.72 59.65
N LEU A 7 -38.50 10.12 60.56
CA LEU A 7 -37.19 9.55 60.29
C LEU A 7 -37.30 8.36 59.30
N LEU A 8 -38.30 7.49 59.49
CA LEU A 8 -38.52 6.35 58.61
C LEU A 8 -38.91 6.78 57.18
N ARG A 9 -39.71 7.83 57.03
CA ARG A 9 -40.08 8.39 55.69
C ARG A 9 -38.86 9.03 55.00
N LEU A 10 -37.96 9.69 55.74
CA LEU A 10 -36.73 10.27 55.20
C LEU A 10 -35.77 9.18 54.68
N ILE A 11 -35.62 8.09 55.43
CA ILE A 11 -34.79 6.93 55.03
C ILE A 11 -35.33 6.26 53.80
N VAL A 12 -36.65 6.07 53.73
CA VAL A 12 -37.29 5.47 52.53
C VAL A 12 -37.17 6.38 51.32
N LEU A 13 -37.26 7.70 51.48
CA LEU A 13 -37.02 8.66 50.39
C LEU A 13 -35.55 8.65 49.91
N MET A 14 -34.60 8.61 50.85
CA MET A 14 -33.17 8.51 50.48
C MET A 14 -32.83 7.19 49.79
N LEU A 15 -33.38 6.06 50.22
CA LEU A 15 -33.21 4.77 49.57
C LEU A 15 -33.83 4.74 48.15
N SER A 16 -35.00 5.37 47.96
CA SER A 16 -35.61 5.46 46.64
C SER A 16 -34.86 6.39 45.70
N LEU A 17 -34.23 7.46 46.22
CA LEU A 17 -33.40 8.35 45.43
C LEU A 17 -32.07 7.69 45.03
N CYS A 18 -31.45 6.88 45.88
CA CYS A 18 -30.27 6.07 45.57
C CYS A 18 -30.55 4.99 44.52
N THR A 19 -31.72 4.36 44.57
CA THR A 19 -32.10 3.36 43.55
C THR A 19 -32.44 3.99 42.20
N MET A 20 -32.95 5.21 42.14
CA MET A 20 -33.13 5.95 40.87
C MET A 20 -31.82 6.45 40.25
N LEU A 21 -30.83 6.82 41.08
CA LEU A 21 -29.51 7.19 40.59
C LEU A 21 -28.70 6.00 40.03
N SER A 22 -28.91 4.79 40.54
CA SER A 22 -28.22 3.59 40.02
C SER A 22 -28.77 3.03 38.71
N LEU A 23 -29.95 3.44 38.26
CA LEU A 23 -30.54 3.07 36.97
C LEU A 23 -30.13 3.98 35.81
N ALA A 24 -29.50 5.10 36.09
CA ALA A 24 -28.88 5.97 35.08
C ALA A 24 -27.44 5.54 34.77
N SER A 25 -27.17 4.23 34.75
CA SER A 25 -25.96 3.71 34.10
C SER A 25 -26.07 4.04 32.61
N THR A 26 -25.67 5.25 32.25
CA THR A 26 -25.39 5.58 30.85
C THR A 26 -24.43 4.49 30.36
N ARG A 27 -24.93 3.60 29.51
CA ARG A 27 -24.05 2.78 28.70
C ARG A 27 -23.11 3.77 28.04
N ALA A 28 -21.91 3.88 28.53
CA ALA A 28 -20.83 4.54 27.81
C ALA A 28 -20.77 3.81 26.47
N VAL A 29 -21.32 4.41 25.44
CA VAL A 29 -21.14 3.91 24.08
C VAL A 29 -19.64 4.01 23.88
N ALA A 30 -18.97 2.87 23.88
CA ALA A 30 -17.54 2.81 23.61
C ALA A 30 -17.31 3.59 22.32
N ALA A 31 -16.39 4.54 22.35
CA ALA A 31 -16.05 5.28 21.15
C ALA A 31 -15.73 4.27 20.06
N PRO A 32 -16.29 4.42 18.85
CA PRO A 32 -16.08 3.46 17.78
C PRO A 32 -14.57 3.29 17.58
N GLU A 33 -14.12 2.04 17.49
CA GLU A 33 -12.71 1.74 17.30
C GLU A 33 -12.24 2.31 15.97
N LEU A 34 -11.07 2.95 15.97
CA LEU A 34 -10.46 3.46 14.75
C LEU A 34 -9.90 2.29 13.93
N VAL A 35 -10.25 2.26 12.65
CA VAL A 35 -9.76 1.24 11.71
C VAL A 35 -8.60 1.82 10.89
N PRO A 36 -7.35 1.42 11.16
CA PRO A 36 -6.22 1.93 10.40
C PRO A 36 -6.20 1.39 8.97
N PHE A 37 -5.85 2.28 8.05
CA PHE A 37 -5.52 1.97 6.67
C PHE A 37 -4.04 2.28 6.45
N TYR A 38 -3.22 1.24 6.39
CA TYR A 38 -1.77 1.37 6.27
C TYR A 38 -1.34 1.56 4.83
N THR A 39 -0.44 2.52 4.59
CA THR A 39 0.11 2.81 3.26
C THR A 39 1.64 2.86 3.30
N PRO A 40 2.32 2.75 2.14
CA PRO A 40 3.73 3.06 2.01
C PRO A 40 4.03 4.52 2.42
N ALA A 41 5.32 4.85 2.44
CA ALA A 41 5.80 6.18 2.80
C ALA A 41 5.26 7.29 1.87
N ALA A 42 5.19 8.51 2.41
CA ALA A 42 4.81 9.71 1.66
C ALA A 42 5.71 9.94 0.43
N GLY A 43 5.17 10.59 -0.60
CA GLY A 43 5.86 10.88 -1.88
C GLY A 43 5.62 9.85 -2.97
N GLY A 44 5.10 8.66 -2.65
CA GLY A 44 4.71 7.64 -3.62
C GLY A 44 3.21 7.67 -3.95
N THR A 45 2.85 7.16 -5.14
CA THR A 45 1.46 7.08 -5.61
C THR A 45 0.57 6.29 -4.64
N GLY A 46 1.08 5.21 -4.06
CA GLY A 46 0.34 4.39 -3.09
C GLY A 46 -0.09 5.14 -1.83
N TYR A 47 0.73 6.09 -1.35
CA TYR A 47 0.36 6.96 -0.23
C TYR A 47 -0.85 7.84 -0.57
N ILE A 48 -0.82 8.49 -1.74
CA ILE A 48 -1.91 9.39 -2.20
C ILE A 48 -3.21 8.61 -2.40
N LEU A 49 -3.13 7.46 -3.07
CA LEU A 49 -4.29 6.63 -3.34
C LEU A 49 -4.89 6.01 -2.07
N GLY A 50 -4.05 5.62 -1.11
CA GLY A 50 -4.53 5.13 0.18
C GLY A 50 -5.23 6.19 1.00
N ALA A 51 -4.71 7.43 1.03
CA ALA A 51 -5.41 8.57 1.63
C ALA A 51 -6.77 8.80 0.96
N GLY A 52 -6.84 8.60 -0.36
CA GLY A 52 -8.06 8.65 -1.14
C GLY A 52 -9.09 7.60 -0.73
N VAL A 53 -8.67 6.35 -0.55
CA VAL A 53 -9.54 5.28 -0.05
C VAL A 53 -10.15 5.67 1.29
N VAL A 54 -9.33 6.17 2.22
CA VAL A 54 -9.79 6.63 3.55
C VAL A 54 -10.79 7.78 3.42
N THR A 55 -10.50 8.76 2.57
CA THR A 55 -11.37 9.93 2.36
C THR A 55 -12.74 9.50 1.84
N VAL A 56 -12.77 8.67 0.79
CA VAL A 56 -14.04 8.17 0.20
C VAL A 56 -14.77 7.27 1.20
N THR A 57 -14.05 6.40 1.91
CA THR A 57 -14.68 5.53 2.91
C THR A 57 -15.34 6.35 4.01
N ASN A 58 -14.64 7.29 4.61
CA ASN A 58 -15.19 8.09 5.71
C ASN A 58 -16.32 9.04 5.27
N LYS A 59 -16.34 9.45 4.00
CA LYS A 59 -17.41 10.29 3.45
C LYS A 59 -18.74 9.54 3.39
N TYR A 60 -18.72 8.25 3.03
CA TYR A 60 -19.91 7.47 2.74
C TYR A 60 -20.20 6.34 3.76
N LEU A 61 -19.21 6.00 4.59
CA LEU A 61 -19.31 5.05 5.71
C LEU A 61 -18.71 5.68 6.98
N PRO A 62 -19.26 6.80 7.47
CA PRO A 62 -18.67 7.56 8.57
C PRO A 62 -18.58 6.77 9.89
N GLU A 63 -19.43 5.76 10.07
CA GLU A 63 -19.42 4.88 11.23
C GLU A 63 -18.14 4.04 11.34
N LEU A 64 -17.44 3.80 10.23
CA LEU A 64 -16.23 2.98 10.21
C LEU A 64 -15.01 3.70 10.80
N ARG A 65 -14.96 5.04 10.75
CA ARG A 65 -13.86 5.87 11.27
C ARG A 65 -12.47 5.36 10.85
N MET A 66 -12.28 5.19 9.56
CA MET A 66 -10.99 4.76 9.00
C MET A 66 -9.94 5.86 9.17
N VAL A 67 -8.70 5.48 9.54
CA VAL A 67 -7.58 6.40 9.72
C VAL A 67 -6.44 6.05 8.79
N HIS A 68 -5.97 7.04 8.04
CA HIS A 68 -4.81 6.88 7.17
C HIS A 68 -3.52 6.90 8.00
N GLU A 69 -2.74 5.83 7.93
CA GLU A 69 -1.44 5.70 8.59
C GLU A 69 -0.36 5.34 7.58
N SER A 70 0.61 6.24 7.38
CA SER A 70 1.79 5.94 6.58
C SER A 70 2.79 5.10 7.38
N THR A 71 3.57 4.29 6.65
CA THR A 71 4.61 3.42 7.20
C THR A 71 5.92 3.63 6.44
N THR A 72 6.99 2.98 6.88
CA THR A 72 8.27 2.99 6.17
C THR A 72 8.26 2.13 4.90
N GLY A 73 7.28 1.22 4.74
CA GLY A 73 7.14 0.35 3.58
C GLY A 73 6.33 -0.92 3.86
N SER A 74 6.26 -1.79 2.88
CA SER A 74 5.39 -2.97 2.88
C SER A 74 5.66 -3.93 4.05
N MET A 75 6.90 -4.13 4.46
CA MET A 75 7.23 -4.97 5.62
C MET A 75 6.57 -4.45 6.90
N GLU A 76 6.60 -3.13 7.12
CA GLU A 76 5.94 -2.54 8.29
C GLU A 76 4.43 -2.68 8.20
N ILE A 77 3.85 -2.48 7.01
CA ILE A 77 2.40 -2.69 6.79
C ILE A 77 2.01 -4.12 7.19
N VAL A 78 2.69 -5.11 6.63
CA VAL A 78 2.42 -6.53 6.92
C VAL A 78 2.57 -6.82 8.42
N ARG A 79 3.65 -6.36 9.06
CA ARG A 79 3.87 -6.53 10.50
C ARG A 79 2.73 -5.94 11.33
N ARG A 80 2.27 -4.73 10.99
CA ARG A 80 1.15 -4.08 11.69
C ARG A 80 -0.17 -4.82 11.46
N MET A 81 -0.41 -5.32 10.25
CA MET A 81 -1.59 -6.15 9.95
C MET A 81 -1.59 -7.45 10.75
N MET A 82 -0.46 -8.17 10.84
CA MET A 82 -0.31 -9.37 11.68
C MET A 82 -0.58 -9.05 13.16
N GLN A 83 -0.08 -7.92 13.66
CA GLN A 83 -0.33 -7.48 15.03
C GLN A 83 -1.83 -7.20 15.26
N ARG A 84 -2.50 -6.54 14.33
CA ARG A 84 -3.95 -6.27 14.43
C ARG A 84 -4.74 -7.57 14.41
N GLU A 85 -4.41 -8.51 13.53
CA GLU A 85 -5.05 -9.82 13.48
C GLU A 85 -4.90 -10.58 14.82
N SER A 86 -3.70 -10.62 15.41
CA SER A 86 -3.47 -11.28 16.70
C SER A 86 -4.30 -10.68 17.83
N GLN A 87 -4.67 -9.40 17.71
CA GLN A 87 -5.54 -8.67 18.62
C GLN A 87 -7.03 -8.77 18.25
N LYS A 88 -7.37 -9.50 17.16
CA LYS A 88 -8.73 -9.57 16.58
C LYS A 88 -9.32 -8.20 16.25
N LYS A 89 -8.49 -7.31 15.70
CA LYS A 89 -8.82 -5.93 15.35
C LYS A 89 -8.74 -5.71 13.87
N ASP A 90 -9.70 -4.98 13.32
CA ASP A 90 -9.78 -4.68 11.89
C ASP A 90 -8.67 -3.72 11.45
N CYS A 91 -8.15 -3.94 10.25
CA CYS A 91 -7.22 -3.05 9.56
C CYS A 91 -7.19 -3.35 8.07
N PHE A 92 -6.78 -2.36 7.30
CA PHE A 92 -6.49 -2.50 5.87
C PHE A 92 -5.05 -2.12 5.58
N GLY A 93 -4.52 -2.63 4.47
CA GLY A 93 -3.19 -2.25 3.97
C GLY A 93 -3.19 -2.10 2.46
N LEU A 94 -2.40 -1.16 1.95
CA LEU A 94 -2.18 -0.97 0.52
C LEU A 94 -0.69 -1.15 0.22
N PHE A 95 -0.34 -2.19 -0.55
CA PHE A 95 1.04 -2.52 -0.90
C PHE A 95 1.13 -3.41 -2.13
N GLY A 96 2.35 -3.75 -2.54
CA GLY A 96 2.60 -4.54 -3.75
C GLY A 96 2.27 -6.02 -3.60
N THR A 97 1.81 -6.65 -4.68
CA THR A 97 1.58 -8.11 -4.75
C THR A 97 2.84 -8.93 -4.51
N VAL A 98 4.02 -8.37 -4.75
CA VAL A 98 5.33 -8.95 -4.41
C VAL A 98 5.40 -9.27 -2.92
N ASP A 99 5.13 -8.26 -2.08
CA ASP A 99 5.20 -8.43 -0.63
C ASP A 99 4.04 -9.29 -0.10
N ALA A 100 2.86 -9.17 -0.69
CA ALA A 100 1.71 -10.00 -0.32
C ALA A 100 1.98 -11.50 -0.55
N TRP A 101 2.56 -11.85 -1.71
CA TRP A 101 2.98 -13.21 -2.01
C TRP A 101 4.07 -13.69 -1.06
N ASN A 102 5.14 -12.90 -0.91
CA ASN A 102 6.26 -13.26 -0.05
C ASN A 102 5.81 -13.45 1.41
N ALA A 103 4.94 -12.56 1.91
CA ALA A 103 4.39 -12.66 3.24
C ALA A 103 3.55 -13.93 3.42
N MET A 104 2.62 -14.20 2.48
CA MET A 104 1.75 -15.37 2.54
C MET A 104 2.55 -16.68 2.60
N TYR A 105 3.59 -16.81 1.77
CA TYR A 105 4.36 -18.04 1.61
C TYR A 105 5.68 -18.06 2.42
N GLY A 106 5.94 -17.05 3.26
CA GLY A 106 7.14 -16.96 4.09
C GLY A 106 8.43 -16.94 3.26
N LYS A 107 8.45 -16.17 2.18
CA LYS A 107 9.60 -16.02 1.28
C LYS A 107 10.38 -14.76 1.57
N ASN A 108 11.64 -14.74 1.14
CA ASN A 108 12.55 -13.59 1.26
C ASN A 108 12.57 -13.02 2.71
N GLU A 109 12.28 -11.75 2.88
CA GLU A 109 12.27 -11.03 4.16
C GLU A 109 11.22 -11.54 5.17
N TYR A 110 10.26 -12.35 4.72
CA TYR A 110 9.23 -12.98 5.56
C TYR A 110 9.58 -14.41 5.97
N THR A 111 10.80 -14.89 5.65
CA THR A 111 11.26 -16.23 6.04
C THR A 111 11.17 -16.41 7.56
N GLY A 112 10.50 -17.48 8.00
CA GLY A 112 10.25 -17.76 9.42
C GLY A 112 9.15 -16.94 10.09
N LYS A 113 8.55 -15.98 9.36
CA LYS A 113 7.44 -15.14 9.84
C LYS A 113 6.37 -14.96 8.75
N PRO A 114 5.77 -16.05 8.26
CA PRO A 114 4.74 -15.95 7.21
C PRO A 114 3.48 -15.29 7.74
N PHE A 115 2.72 -14.69 6.81
CA PHE A 115 1.37 -14.16 7.05
C PHE A 115 0.37 -14.90 6.13
N PRO A 116 0.01 -16.16 6.42
CA PRO A 116 -0.84 -16.98 5.55
C PRO A 116 -2.27 -16.43 5.46
N ASP A 117 -2.68 -15.60 6.39
CA ASP A 117 -4.02 -15.02 6.47
C ASP A 117 -4.17 -13.68 5.75
N VAL A 118 -3.15 -13.20 5.03
CA VAL A 118 -3.32 -12.04 4.16
C VAL A 118 -4.29 -12.37 3.01
N ARG A 119 -5.25 -11.48 2.76
CA ARG A 119 -6.27 -11.62 1.70
C ARG A 119 -6.32 -10.37 0.85
N ALA A 120 -6.37 -10.54 -0.45
CA ALA A 120 -6.58 -9.45 -1.38
C ALA A 120 -8.04 -8.97 -1.37
N LEU A 121 -8.23 -7.68 -1.62
CA LEU A 121 -9.56 -7.10 -1.73
C LEU A 121 -9.85 -6.63 -3.15
N THR A 122 -8.98 -5.83 -3.72
CA THR A 122 -9.09 -5.36 -5.10
C THR A 122 -7.75 -4.79 -5.58
N TYR A 123 -7.54 -4.85 -6.86
CA TYR A 123 -6.52 -4.09 -7.59
C TYR A 123 -6.75 -2.58 -7.38
N VAL A 124 -5.67 -1.83 -7.29
CA VAL A 124 -5.70 -0.37 -7.21
C VAL A 124 -5.01 0.26 -8.41
N LEU A 125 -3.80 -0.18 -8.71
CA LEU A 125 -3.03 0.34 -9.85
C LEU A 125 -1.96 -0.65 -10.32
N GLY A 126 -1.58 -0.54 -11.58
CA GLY A 126 -0.32 -1.09 -12.09
C GLY A 126 0.85 -0.26 -11.58
N THR A 127 1.91 -0.93 -11.21
CA THR A 127 3.09 -0.30 -10.61
C THR A 127 4.30 -0.61 -11.45
N ASP A 128 4.95 0.42 -11.99
CA ASP A 128 6.17 0.31 -12.76
C ASP A 128 7.39 0.44 -11.86
N VAL A 129 8.44 -0.32 -12.14
CA VAL A 129 9.72 -0.31 -11.44
C VAL A 129 10.83 0.06 -12.41
N TYR A 130 11.51 1.15 -12.16
CA TYR A 130 12.59 1.58 -13.06
C TYR A 130 13.75 2.27 -12.35
N LEU A 131 14.96 2.10 -12.90
CA LEU A 131 16.15 2.80 -12.52
C LEU A 131 16.26 4.09 -13.34
N ALA A 132 16.27 5.23 -12.67
CA ALA A 132 16.52 6.53 -13.26
C ALA A 132 17.98 6.97 -13.02
N VAL A 133 18.57 7.56 -14.04
CA VAL A 133 19.96 8.06 -14.00
C VAL A 133 20.06 9.39 -14.75
N PRO A 134 21.07 10.25 -14.47
CA PRO A 134 21.38 11.40 -15.32
C PRO A 134 21.53 10.97 -16.79
N ALA A 135 21.07 11.79 -17.73
CA ALA A 135 21.08 11.46 -19.16
C ALA A 135 22.48 11.16 -19.69
N ASN A 136 23.50 11.85 -19.15
CA ASN A 136 24.92 11.67 -19.50
C ASN A 136 25.61 10.55 -18.71
N SER A 137 24.89 9.83 -17.84
CA SER A 137 25.43 8.74 -17.02
C SER A 137 26.04 7.62 -17.86
N SER A 138 27.13 7.01 -17.36
CA SER A 138 27.72 5.80 -17.91
C SER A 138 26.89 4.54 -17.72
N ILE A 139 25.87 4.57 -16.83
CA ILE A 139 24.97 3.43 -16.57
C ILE A 139 24.02 3.29 -17.76
N LYS A 140 24.25 2.37 -18.68
CA LYS A 140 23.41 2.08 -19.85
C LYS A 140 22.53 0.85 -19.65
N SER A 141 22.93 -0.04 -18.74
CA SER A 141 22.25 -1.26 -18.34
C SER A 141 22.31 -1.43 -16.84
N TYR A 142 21.54 -2.35 -16.29
CA TYR A 142 21.59 -2.68 -14.86
C TYR A 142 22.94 -3.27 -14.43
N ALA A 143 23.68 -3.91 -15.35
CA ALA A 143 25.03 -4.44 -15.08
C ALA A 143 26.06 -3.33 -14.81
N ASP A 144 25.85 -2.12 -15.34
CA ASP A 144 26.75 -0.98 -15.17
C ASP A 144 26.65 -0.32 -13.78
N VAL A 145 25.74 -0.82 -12.93
CA VAL A 145 25.55 -0.34 -11.55
C VAL A 145 26.72 -0.73 -10.63
N LYS A 146 27.59 -1.66 -11.03
CA LYS A 146 28.77 -2.05 -10.23
C LYS A 146 29.63 -0.85 -9.87
N GLY A 147 29.93 -0.71 -8.57
CA GLY A 147 30.70 0.40 -8.01
C GLY A 147 29.93 1.72 -7.84
N LYS A 148 28.69 1.80 -8.28
CA LYS A 148 27.87 3.03 -8.27
C LYS A 148 27.13 3.24 -6.96
N ARG A 149 26.71 4.47 -6.70
CA ARG A 149 25.90 4.93 -5.56
C ARG A 149 24.46 4.98 -6.01
N ILE A 150 23.63 4.07 -5.55
CA ILE A 150 22.26 3.90 -6.03
C ILE A 150 21.25 4.00 -4.88
N GLY A 151 20.29 4.90 -5.02
CA GLY A 151 19.11 4.95 -4.17
C GLY A 151 18.15 3.80 -4.52
N ILE A 152 17.87 2.92 -3.56
CA ILE A 152 17.07 1.70 -3.83
C ILE A 152 15.71 1.69 -3.14
N GLY A 153 15.28 2.79 -2.53
CA GLY A 153 14.05 2.86 -1.74
C GLY A 153 14.31 2.62 -0.25
N GLY A 154 13.33 2.96 0.58
CA GLY A 154 13.43 2.80 2.04
C GLY A 154 13.63 1.34 2.47
N PRO A 155 14.18 1.10 3.67
CA PRO A 155 14.39 -0.26 4.17
C PRO A 155 13.08 -1.04 4.23
N GLY A 156 13.06 -2.29 3.70
CA GLY A 156 11.88 -3.14 3.72
C GLY A 156 10.72 -2.67 2.83
N SER A 157 10.98 -1.76 1.88
CA SER A 157 10.00 -1.37 0.88
C SER A 157 10.00 -2.33 -0.31
N THR A 158 8.86 -2.43 -1.01
CA THR A 158 8.77 -3.13 -2.30
C THR A 158 9.79 -2.59 -3.29
N THR A 159 10.08 -1.26 -3.23
CA THR A 159 11.10 -0.62 -4.07
C THR A 159 12.47 -1.26 -3.85
N ALA A 160 12.91 -1.36 -2.58
CA ALA A 160 14.22 -1.92 -2.24
C ALA A 160 14.32 -3.40 -2.65
N ASN A 161 13.29 -4.18 -2.37
CA ASN A 161 13.25 -5.62 -2.68
C ASN A 161 13.30 -5.87 -4.18
N THR A 162 12.50 -5.13 -4.96
CA THR A 162 12.46 -5.30 -6.43
C THR A 162 13.73 -4.74 -7.09
N ALA A 163 14.30 -3.64 -6.57
CA ALA A 163 15.57 -3.10 -7.06
C ALA A 163 16.70 -4.13 -6.90
N LEU A 164 16.82 -4.73 -5.71
CA LEU A 164 17.83 -5.76 -5.45
C LEU A 164 17.63 -6.97 -6.35
N TYR A 165 16.38 -7.45 -6.50
CA TYR A 165 16.04 -8.54 -7.40
C TYR A 165 16.48 -8.24 -8.84
N LEU A 166 16.12 -7.07 -9.41
CA LEU A 166 16.51 -6.69 -10.76
C LEU A 166 18.03 -6.59 -10.94
N LEU A 167 18.74 -6.07 -9.94
CA LEU A 167 20.20 -5.98 -9.97
C LEU A 167 20.85 -7.37 -9.93
N GLU A 168 20.38 -8.27 -9.05
CA GLU A 168 20.89 -9.63 -8.93
C GLU A 168 20.69 -10.42 -10.22
N GLU A 169 19.53 -10.29 -10.89
CA GLU A 169 19.25 -10.90 -12.18
C GLU A 169 20.17 -10.37 -13.31
N ASN A 170 20.77 -9.21 -13.13
CA ASN A 170 21.78 -8.64 -14.01
C ASN A 170 23.22 -8.87 -13.51
N GLY A 171 23.43 -9.77 -12.53
CA GLY A 171 24.76 -10.13 -11.99
C GLY A 171 25.39 -9.05 -11.13
N VAL A 172 24.58 -8.18 -10.53
CA VAL A 172 25.02 -7.12 -9.61
C VAL A 172 24.45 -7.41 -8.22
N PHE A 173 25.27 -7.97 -7.35
CA PHE A 173 24.90 -8.28 -5.98
C PHE A 173 25.08 -7.08 -5.06
N LYS A 174 24.44 -7.08 -3.91
CA LYS A 174 24.46 -5.98 -2.93
C LYS A 174 25.87 -5.53 -2.56
N LYS A 175 26.86 -6.42 -2.57
CA LYS A 175 28.29 -6.14 -2.30
C LYS A 175 29.01 -5.42 -3.44
N ASP A 176 28.45 -5.46 -4.65
CA ASP A 176 29.09 -4.97 -5.88
C ASP A 176 28.83 -3.47 -6.14
N PHE A 177 27.95 -2.82 -5.36
CA PHE A 177 27.59 -1.42 -5.48
C PHE A 177 27.38 -0.79 -4.08
N LYS A 178 27.06 0.52 -4.02
CA LYS A 178 26.76 1.23 -2.76
C LYS A 178 25.27 1.50 -2.69
N PRO A 179 24.47 0.64 -2.01
CA PRO A 179 23.03 0.86 -1.85
C PRO A 179 22.75 1.95 -0.81
N TYR A 180 21.90 2.91 -1.18
CA TYR A 180 21.35 3.90 -0.28
C TYR A 180 19.84 3.64 -0.09
N TYR A 181 19.45 3.37 1.15
CA TYR A 181 18.06 3.09 1.51
C TYR A 181 17.30 4.39 1.75
N TYR A 182 17.13 5.16 0.68
CA TYR A 182 16.53 6.49 0.69
C TYR A 182 15.07 6.45 0.17
N VAL A 183 14.21 7.28 0.74
CA VAL A 183 12.88 7.53 0.17
C VAL A 183 13.02 8.41 -1.09
N PHE A 184 11.95 8.51 -1.89
CA PHE A 184 12.05 9.15 -3.21
C PHE A 184 12.57 10.58 -3.17
N ARG A 185 12.22 11.38 -2.17
CA ARG A 185 12.73 12.73 -2.00
C ARG A 185 14.25 12.75 -1.85
N GLU A 186 14.79 11.91 -1.00
CA GLU A 186 16.25 11.81 -0.78
C GLU A 186 16.96 11.28 -2.02
N ILE A 187 16.28 10.41 -2.82
CA ILE A 187 16.82 9.94 -4.11
C ILE A 187 16.90 11.11 -5.10
N VAL A 188 15.85 11.92 -5.20
CA VAL A 188 15.83 13.12 -6.06
C VAL A 188 16.96 14.06 -5.65
N GLU A 189 17.02 14.47 -4.38
CA GLU A 189 18.06 15.35 -3.84
C GLU A 189 19.48 14.77 -4.07
N GLY A 190 19.62 13.44 -3.93
CA GLY A 190 20.92 12.76 -4.15
C GLY A 190 21.37 12.76 -5.62
N ILE A 191 20.46 12.67 -6.57
CA ILE A 191 20.77 12.77 -8.01
C ILE A 191 21.06 14.23 -8.36
N GLU A 192 20.32 15.19 -7.82
CA GLU A 192 20.49 16.63 -8.08
C GLU A 192 21.83 17.17 -7.62
N ASN A 193 22.34 16.70 -6.47
CA ASN A 193 23.60 17.14 -5.88
C ASN A 193 24.79 16.21 -6.17
N ASP A 194 24.65 15.29 -7.12
CA ASP A 194 25.69 14.31 -7.53
C ASP A 194 26.16 13.38 -6.38
N SER A 195 25.40 13.22 -5.29
CA SER A 195 25.73 12.25 -4.24
C SER A 195 25.24 10.82 -4.58
N LEU A 196 24.32 10.68 -5.52
CA LEU A 196 23.88 9.42 -6.13
C LEU A 196 24.14 9.42 -7.64
N ASP A 197 24.50 8.25 -8.16
CA ASP A 197 24.70 8.01 -9.60
C ASP A 197 23.39 7.61 -10.29
N GLY A 198 22.35 7.31 -9.50
CA GLY A 198 20.99 6.96 -9.95
C GLY A 198 20.13 6.48 -8.80
N GLY A 199 18.85 6.19 -9.11
CA GLY A 199 17.94 5.70 -8.11
C GLY A 199 16.71 5.00 -8.70
N PHE A 200 16.14 4.10 -7.90
CA PHE A 200 14.94 3.37 -8.26
C PHE A 200 13.68 4.15 -7.87
N PHE A 201 12.73 4.17 -8.79
CA PHE A 201 11.40 4.70 -8.59
C PHE A 201 10.36 3.59 -8.81
N VAL A 202 9.35 3.56 -7.99
CA VAL A 202 8.27 2.56 -8.03
C VAL A 202 6.93 3.24 -7.81
N GLY A 203 5.99 3.05 -8.71
CA GLY A 203 4.67 3.63 -8.60
C GLY A 203 3.87 3.58 -9.90
N GLY A 204 2.61 3.99 -9.84
CA GLY A 204 1.80 4.25 -11.01
C GLY A 204 2.13 5.61 -11.63
N TYR A 205 2.00 5.69 -12.94
CA TYR A 205 2.24 6.92 -13.69
C TYR A 205 1.14 7.99 -13.42
N PRO A 206 1.53 9.26 -13.25
CA PRO A 206 2.89 9.79 -13.08
C PRO A 206 3.40 9.60 -11.63
N ILE A 207 4.68 9.24 -11.46
CA ILE A 207 5.32 9.27 -10.14
C ILE A 207 5.77 10.71 -9.88
N ALA A 208 5.19 11.37 -8.87
CA ALA A 208 5.41 12.78 -8.61
C ALA A 208 6.88 13.15 -8.43
N ALA A 209 7.62 12.40 -7.60
CA ALA A 209 9.04 12.64 -7.36
C ALA A 209 9.90 12.50 -8.64
N TYR A 210 9.60 11.53 -9.51
CA TYR A 210 10.32 11.41 -10.78
C TYR A 210 9.90 12.51 -11.76
N SER A 211 8.64 12.91 -11.78
CA SER A 211 8.19 14.06 -12.60
C SER A 211 8.89 15.34 -12.23
N GLU A 212 9.08 15.60 -10.93
CA GLU A 212 9.86 16.73 -10.42
C GLU A 212 11.30 16.67 -10.91
N LEU A 213 11.99 15.55 -10.68
CA LEU A 213 13.36 15.33 -11.15
C LEU A 213 13.50 15.54 -12.67
N ALA A 214 12.61 14.92 -13.47
CA ALA A 214 12.64 15.03 -14.92
C ALA A 214 12.31 16.43 -15.46
N SER A 215 11.55 17.24 -14.69
CA SER A 215 11.21 18.61 -15.08
C SER A 215 12.40 19.56 -14.98
N LEU A 216 13.27 19.34 -13.99
CA LEU A 216 14.41 20.21 -13.64
C LEU A 216 15.73 19.72 -14.23
N HIS A 217 15.89 18.40 -14.39
CA HIS A 217 17.13 17.76 -14.80
C HIS A 217 16.94 16.85 -16.01
N ASN A 218 18.00 16.72 -16.82
CA ASN A 218 18.02 15.73 -17.89
C ASN A 218 18.33 14.35 -17.29
N VAL A 219 17.29 13.53 -17.19
CA VAL A 219 17.37 12.16 -16.71
C VAL A 219 16.79 11.19 -17.74
N ARG A 220 17.15 9.93 -17.62
CA ARG A 220 16.58 8.85 -18.42
C ARG A 220 16.31 7.62 -17.58
N ILE A 221 15.42 6.79 -18.06
CA ILE A 221 15.11 5.47 -17.49
C ILE A 221 16.02 4.44 -18.18
N VAL A 222 16.63 3.57 -17.39
CA VAL A 222 17.43 2.43 -17.89
C VAL A 222 16.45 1.29 -18.21
N PRO A 223 16.42 0.78 -19.48
CA PRO A 223 15.54 -0.32 -19.84
C PRO A 223 15.95 -1.62 -19.13
N VAL A 224 14.99 -2.44 -18.77
CA VAL A 224 15.24 -3.79 -18.28
C VAL A 224 15.43 -4.72 -19.46
N ASP A 225 16.46 -5.59 -19.40
CA ASP A 225 16.73 -6.59 -20.45
C ASP A 225 15.54 -7.56 -20.60
N GLU A 226 15.15 -7.86 -21.85
CA GLU A 226 14.01 -8.73 -22.14
C GLU A 226 14.18 -10.16 -21.61
N LYS A 227 15.43 -10.65 -21.48
CA LYS A 227 15.67 -11.97 -20.86
C LYS A 227 15.37 -11.93 -19.36
N VAL A 228 15.73 -10.83 -18.68
CA VAL A 228 15.41 -10.62 -17.26
C VAL A 228 13.91 -10.49 -17.07
N LEU A 229 13.22 -9.71 -17.91
CA LEU A 229 11.77 -9.58 -17.88
C LEU A 229 11.08 -10.94 -18.07
N LYS A 230 11.51 -11.71 -19.08
CA LYS A 230 10.96 -13.06 -19.33
C LYS A 230 11.18 -13.99 -18.15
N LYS A 231 12.39 -13.98 -17.56
CA LYS A 231 12.70 -14.82 -16.39
C LYS A 231 11.80 -14.42 -15.21
N ALA A 232 11.76 -13.13 -14.87
CA ALA A 232 10.97 -12.61 -13.75
C ALA A 232 9.49 -13.00 -13.86
N THR A 233 8.89 -12.84 -15.05
CA THR A 233 7.47 -13.13 -15.26
C THR A 233 7.15 -14.62 -15.35
N THR A 234 8.15 -15.47 -15.60
CA THR A 234 8.00 -16.94 -15.59
C THR A 234 8.13 -17.51 -14.18
N GLU A 235 9.07 -17.00 -13.39
CA GLU A 235 9.37 -17.52 -12.03
C GLU A 235 8.48 -16.94 -10.95
N HIS A 236 7.92 -15.73 -11.17
CA HIS A 236 7.18 -15.00 -10.15
C HIS A 236 5.79 -14.54 -10.66
N PRO A 237 4.70 -15.10 -10.15
CA PRO A 237 3.34 -14.85 -10.64
C PRO A 237 2.82 -13.43 -10.36
N TYR A 238 3.56 -12.64 -9.60
CA TYR A 238 3.24 -11.25 -9.25
C TYR A 238 3.93 -10.23 -10.14
N TYR A 239 4.87 -10.64 -10.99
CA TYR A 239 5.52 -9.74 -11.95
C TYR A 239 4.90 -9.83 -13.33
N TYR A 240 4.90 -8.72 -14.04
CA TYR A 240 4.57 -8.65 -15.46
C TYR A 240 5.50 -7.68 -16.19
N ARG A 241 5.65 -7.90 -17.48
CA ARG A 241 6.33 -6.96 -18.36
C ARG A 241 5.43 -5.76 -18.62
N THR A 242 5.94 -4.57 -18.47
CA THR A 242 5.25 -3.31 -18.81
C THR A 242 6.19 -2.36 -19.54
N VAL A 243 5.68 -1.19 -19.89
CA VAL A 243 6.40 -0.17 -20.66
C VAL A 243 6.06 1.20 -20.12
N VAL A 244 7.08 1.96 -19.71
CA VAL A 244 6.94 3.40 -19.50
C VAL A 244 6.87 4.04 -20.88
N LYS A 245 5.72 4.63 -21.21
CA LYS A 245 5.45 5.16 -22.55
C LYS A 245 6.28 6.38 -22.88
N ALA A 246 6.70 6.50 -24.13
CA ALA A 246 7.33 7.70 -24.65
C ALA A 246 6.47 8.94 -24.32
N LYS A 247 7.13 10.05 -24.02
CA LYS A 247 6.51 11.33 -23.64
C LYS A 247 5.70 11.33 -22.33
N SER A 248 5.71 10.20 -21.59
CA SER A 248 5.14 10.16 -20.24
C SER A 248 5.83 11.13 -19.28
N TYR A 249 7.13 11.32 -19.47
CA TYR A 249 7.94 12.26 -18.71
C TYR A 249 8.79 13.10 -19.67
N LYS A 250 9.19 14.29 -19.24
CA LYS A 250 10.11 15.15 -19.99
C LYS A 250 11.41 14.38 -20.28
N GLY A 251 11.86 14.38 -21.52
CA GLY A 251 13.10 13.72 -21.95
C GLY A 251 12.96 12.20 -22.21
N LEU A 252 11.82 11.61 -22.01
CA LEU A 252 11.56 10.21 -22.36
C LEU A 252 11.00 10.11 -23.79
N GLU A 253 11.88 9.92 -24.78
CA GLU A 253 11.52 9.97 -26.21
C GLU A 253 11.08 8.61 -26.77
N GLN A 254 11.33 7.51 -26.05
CA GLN A 254 11.03 6.15 -26.51
C GLN A 254 10.32 5.35 -25.42
N ASP A 255 9.48 4.40 -25.86
CA ASP A 255 8.91 3.38 -25.01
C ASP A 255 10.02 2.59 -24.32
N THR A 256 10.00 2.53 -23.01
CA THR A 256 11.06 1.89 -22.21
C THR A 256 10.50 0.67 -21.49
N PRO A 257 10.96 -0.56 -21.81
CA PRO A 257 10.51 -1.79 -21.15
C PRO A 257 11.02 -1.82 -19.70
N VAL A 258 10.11 -2.12 -18.78
CA VAL A 258 10.38 -2.20 -17.33
C VAL A 258 9.62 -3.37 -16.72
N LEU A 259 9.97 -3.72 -15.49
CA LEU A 259 9.23 -4.69 -14.70
C LEU A 259 8.07 -3.99 -13.99
N GLY A 260 6.92 -4.67 -13.95
CA GLY A 260 5.74 -4.20 -13.23
C GLY A 260 5.21 -5.24 -12.26
N PHE A 261 4.43 -4.77 -11.31
CA PHE A 261 3.61 -5.58 -10.41
C PHE A 261 2.31 -4.83 -10.06
N THR A 262 1.37 -5.50 -9.43
CA THR A 262 0.12 -4.88 -9.00
C THR A 262 0.26 -4.33 -7.58
N THR A 263 -0.25 -3.13 -7.33
CA THR A 263 -0.55 -2.63 -5.99
C THR A 263 -2.04 -2.82 -5.71
N ALA A 264 -2.36 -3.43 -4.57
CA ALA A 264 -3.72 -3.81 -4.22
C ALA A 264 -4.04 -3.46 -2.75
N ILE A 265 -5.32 -3.47 -2.40
CA ILE A 265 -5.77 -3.37 -1.01
C ILE A 265 -5.86 -4.77 -0.42
N TYR A 266 -5.46 -4.88 0.85
CA TYR A 266 -5.44 -6.13 1.60
C TYR A 266 -6.12 -5.99 2.95
N ALA A 267 -6.61 -7.13 3.45
CA ALA A 267 -7.11 -7.34 4.81
C ALA A 267 -6.56 -8.66 5.35
N HIS A 268 -6.79 -8.98 6.61
CA HIS A 268 -6.55 -10.33 7.13
C HIS A 268 -7.84 -11.17 7.09
N ALA A 269 -7.69 -12.48 6.98
CA ALA A 269 -8.81 -13.42 6.78
C ALA A 269 -9.86 -13.40 7.88
N ALA A 270 -9.49 -13.00 9.10
CA ALA A 270 -10.40 -12.97 10.25
C ALA A 270 -11.33 -11.74 10.28
N MET A 271 -11.18 -10.77 9.36
CA MET A 271 -12.07 -9.62 9.28
C MET A 271 -13.49 -10.03 8.87
N SER A 272 -14.48 -9.23 9.29
CA SER A 272 -15.88 -9.48 8.94
C SER A 272 -16.11 -9.41 7.43
N ASN A 273 -16.77 -10.43 6.87
CA ASN A 273 -17.17 -10.44 5.46
C ASN A 273 -18.06 -9.24 5.11
N ASP A 274 -18.95 -8.83 6.01
CA ASP A 274 -19.85 -7.69 5.82
C ASP A 274 -19.07 -6.37 5.77
N LEU A 275 -18.09 -6.17 6.67
CA LEU A 275 -17.26 -4.99 6.69
C LEU A 275 -16.45 -4.85 5.40
N VAL A 276 -15.75 -5.92 5.01
CA VAL A 276 -14.93 -5.90 3.79
C VAL A 276 -15.79 -5.70 2.54
N TYR A 277 -16.94 -6.36 2.46
CA TYR A 277 -17.92 -6.17 1.39
C TYR A 277 -18.35 -4.70 1.29
N LYS A 278 -18.75 -4.07 2.41
CA LYS A 278 -19.18 -2.66 2.44
C LYS A 278 -18.10 -1.70 1.99
N VAL A 279 -16.86 -1.90 2.44
CA VAL A 279 -15.74 -1.04 2.06
C VAL A 279 -15.46 -1.12 0.56
N ILE A 280 -15.41 -2.33 -0.01
CA ILE A 280 -15.14 -2.49 -1.43
C ILE A 280 -16.32 -1.98 -2.27
N LYS A 281 -17.54 -2.30 -1.90
CA LYS A 281 -18.75 -1.77 -2.56
C LYS A 281 -18.75 -0.24 -2.57
N ASN A 282 -18.54 0.38 -1.41
CA ASN A 282 -18.48 1.83 -1.28
C ASN A 282 -17.44 2.45 -2.23
N LEU A 283 -16.25 1.87 -2.31
CA LEU A 283 -15.17 2.39 -3.13
C LEU A 283 -15.51 2.34 -4.63
N PHE A 284 -16.14 1.26 -5.10
CA PHE A 284 -16.57 1.13 -6.51
C PHE A 284 -17.81 1.98 -6.83
N GLU A 285 -18.77 2.09 -5.95
CA GLU A 285 -19.98 2.91 -6.16
C GLU A 285 -19.65 4.41 -6.19
N HIS A 286 -18.65 4.84 -5.42
CA HIS A 286 -18.20 6.23 -5.36
C HIS A 286 -16.85 6.46 -6.06
N LYS A 287 -16.54 5.66 -7.08
CA LYS A 287 -15.28 5.74 -7.83
C LYS A 287 -15.00 7.11 -8.44
N ALA A 288 -16.03 7.90 -8.74
CA ALA A 288 -15.84 9.25 -9.28
C ALA A 288 -15.07 10.16 -8.31
N ASP A 289 -15.40 10.12 -7.02
CA ASP A 289 -14.68 10.85 -5.97
C ASP A 289 -13.24 10.32 -5.82
N TYR A 290 -13.07 9.00 -5.89
CA TYR A 290 -11.75 8.38 -5.84
C TYR A 290 -10.89 8.76 -7.05
N TYR A 291 -11.45 8.76 -8.25
CA TYR A 291 -10.76 9.13 -9.50
C TYR A 291 -10.30 10.58 -9.54
N ALA A 292 -10.96 11.47 -8.80
CA ALA A 292 -10.57 12.89 -8.70
C ALA A 292 -9.26 13.10 -7.91
N ILE A 293 -8.80 12.09 -7.15
CA ILE A 293 -7.65 12.22 -6.25
C ILE A 293 -6.32 12.18 -7.00
N HIS A 294 -6.21 11.27 -7.98
CA HIS A 294 -4.99 11.09 -8.77
C HIS A 294 -5.28 10.41 -10.11
N ALA A 295 -4.46 10.67 -11.11
CA ALA A 295 -4.63 10.08 -12.45
C ALA A 295 -4.68 8.54 -12.39
N SER A 296 -3.77 7.91 -11.64
CA SER A 296 -3.71 6.44 -11.48
C SER A 296 -4.90 5.85 -10.72
N ALA A 297 -5.73 6.66 -10.04
CA ALA A 297 -6.95 6.15 -9.41
C ALA A 297 -7.93 5.56 -10.45
N LYS A 298 -7.85 6.05 -11.68
CA LYS A 298 -8.68 5.58 -12.82
C LYS A 298 -8.36 4.15 -13.26
N ASP A 299 -7.21 3.61 -12.85
CA ASP A 299 -6.82 2.24 -13.13
C ASP A 299 -7.68 1.24 -12.33
N MET A 300 -8.29 1.66 -11.21
CA MET A 300 -9.18 0.84 -10.42
C MET A 300 -10.55 0.73 -11.11
N THR A 301 -10.66 -0.26 -11.99
CA THR A 301 -11.89 -0.58 -12.72
C THR A 301 -12.45 -1.94 -12.31
N ALA A 302 -13.68 -2.26 -12.66
CA ALA A 302 -14.25 -3.59 -12.46
C ALA A 302 -13.50 -4.64 -13.30
N GLU A 303 -13.09 -4.28 -14.52
CA GLU A 303 -12.35 -5.15 -15.43
C GLU A 303 -10.98 -5.57 -14.85
N ASP A 304 -10.26 -4.63 -14.22
CA ASP A 304 -8.93 -4.86 -13.66
C ASP A 304 -8.95 -5.28 -12.17
N ALA A 305 -10.11 -5.37 -11.51
CA ALA A 305 -10.22 -5.53 -10.06
C ALA A 305 -9.47 -6.75 -9.47
N THR A 306 -9.21 -7.78 -10.28
CA THR A 306 -8.47 -9.00 -9.87
C THR A 306 -7.12 -9.17 -10.55
N LYS A 307 -6.72 -8.21 -11.40
CA LYS A 307 -5.56 -8.31 -12.28
C LYS A 307 -4.23 -8.37 -11.52
N GLY A 308 -3.41 -9.37 -11.86
CA GLY A 308 -2.06 -9.52 -11.32
C GLY A 308 -2.02 -9.80 -9.81
N ILE A 309 -3.10 -10.31 -9.23
CA ILE A 309 -3.18 -10.66 -7.81
C ILE A 309 -3.12 -12.18 -7.65
N PRO A 310 -1.97 -12.74 -7.24
CA PRO A 310 -1.77 -14.20 -7.20
C PRO A 310 -2.10 -14.84 -5.84
N ILE A 311 -2.74 -14.12 -4.92
CA ILE A 311 -3.13 -14.64 -3.61
C ILE A 311 -4.66 -14.67 -3.46
N PRO A 312 -5.21 -15.47 -2.51
CA PRO A 312 -6.64 -15.55 -2.30
C PRO A 312 -7.29 -14.21 -1.94
N PHE A 313 -8.49 -14.00 -2.44
CA PHE A 313 -9.33 -12.85 -2.08
C PHE A 313 -10.07 -13.10 -0.76
N HIS A 314 -10.35 -12.02 -0.04
CA HIS A 314 -11.22 -12.05 1.13
C HIS A 314 -12.66 -12.37 0.68
N PRO A 315 -13.39 -13.27 1.40
CA PRO A 315 -14.74 -13.67 0.96
C PRO A 315 -15.70 -12.50 0.78
N GLY A 316 -15.64 -11.48 1.64
CA GLY A 316 -16.44 -10.26 1.51
C GLY A 316 -16.14 -9.47 0.25
N ALA A 317 -14.87 -9.34 -0.13
CA ALA A 317 -14.47 -8.70 -1.38
C ALA A 317 -14.89 -9.55 -2.59
N ALA A 318 -14.61 -10.86 -2.56
CA ALA A 318 -14.99 -11.79 -3.63
C ALA A 318 -16.49 -11.78 -3.91
N LYS A 319 -17.32 -11.68 -2.86
CA LYS A 319 -18.78 -11.56 -3.02
C LYS A 319 -19.13 -10.35 -3.87
N TYR A 320 -18.64 -9.16 -3.51
CA TYR A 320 -18.97 -7.94 -4.27
C TYR A 320 -18.39 -7.98 -5.69
N LEU A 321 -17.13 -8.42 -5.84
CA LEU A 321 -16.50 -8.51 -7.16
C LEU A 321 -17.23 -9.47 -8.12
N LYS A 322 -17.85 -10.55 -7.60
CA LYS A 322 -18.73 -11.42 -8.40
C LYS A 322 -20.03 -10.73 -8.77
N GLU A 323 -20.64 -9.98 -7.87
CA GLU A 323 -21.88 -9.22 -8.14
C GLU A 323 -21.72 -8.21 -9.28
N ILE A 324 -20.54 -7.58 -9.40
CA ILE A 324 -20.25 -6.64 -10.49
C ILE A 324 -19.60 -7.29 -11.73
N GLY A 325 -19.48 -8.62 -11.75
CA GLY A 325 -18.90 -9.38 -12.87
C GLY A 325 -17.37 -9.26 -13.00
N ALA A 326 -16.68 -8.72 -12.01
CA ALA A 326 -15.22 -8.55 -11.96
C ALA A 326 -14.47 -9.85 -11.61
N MET A 327 -15.17 -10.83 -11.05
CA MET A 327 -14.63 -12.14 -10.67
C MET A 327 -15.61 -13.23 -11.11
N LYS A 328 -15.08 -14.36 -11.62
CA LYS A 328 -15.86 -15.55 -12.02
C LYS A 328 -16.23 -16.42 -10.82
#